data_ebeb5deb4d3b71db55a8861df7dd81d9
#
_entry.id   ebeb5deb4d3b71db55a8861df7dd81d9
#
_cell.length_a   1.000
_cell.length_b   1.000
_cell.length_c   1.000
_cell.angle_alpha   90.00
_cell.angle_beta   90.00
_cell.angle_gamma   90.00
#
_symmetry.space_group_name_H-M   'P 1'
#
loop_
_entity.id
_entity.type
_entity.pdbx_description
1 polymer ?
#
loop_
_entity_poly.entity_id
_entity_poly.type
_entity_poly.pdbx_seq_one_letter_code
_entity_poly.pdbx_strand_id
1 'polypeptide(L)'
;MKRIIFNFCFVWLAVSAFAGSKVVEMRNYGLVPDTHENLSPKLQKALQDIKSQVALGDKVTLLFESGRYDFHPEGAAVREYYISNHDQDNPKTVGFPLEDWKGLTVDGQGADFIFHGRMLPLSLLRSENCTLRNFSIDFETPHIAQVKILESGEEGITFEPAAWVKCRINEKGFFEAYGEGWSSAPQGGIAFEEKTKRLVYRTSDLWCPMEGVKEVSPRVYHAPQWKDARLKPGTVVALRTYYRPAPGIFLSNDKDTRLQNVKVHYAEGMGLLAQLCENITLDEFSVCLRGDRDPRYFTTQADATHFSSCRGKIDSRNGLYEGMMDDAINVHGTYLKIKQRLDDHTVIAQYMHPQAYGFEWGVNGDEVQFVRSVTMELAGGKNRVKEILPNDCLLYTSPSPR
;
A
#
# COMPACT_ATOMS: atom_id res chain seq x y z
N MET A 1 5.51 78.72 17.16
CA MET A 1 5.09 77.38 17.55
C MET A 1 5.80 76.36 16.64
N LYS A 2 6.88 75.77 17.14
CA LYS A 2 7.61 74.71 16.39
C LYS A 2 6.98 73.35 16.76
N ARG A 3 6.44 72.63 15.77
CA ARG A 3 5.96 71.26 15.94
C ARG A 3 7.16 70.28 15.82
N ILE A 4 7.44 69.49 16.87
CA ILE A 4 8.41 68.39 16.88
C ILE A 4 7.62 67.14 16.50
N ILE A 5 7.99 66.50 15.37
CA ILE A 5 7.46 65.23 14.95
C ILE A 5 8.42 64.16 15.48
N PHE A 6 7.95 63.30 16.39
CA PHE A 6 8.64 62.09 16.82
C PHE A 6 8.35 60.95 15.84
N ASN A 7 9.37 60.55 15.09
CA ASN A 7 9.33 59.30 14.31
C ASN A 7 9.65 58.12 15.23
N PHE A 8 8.66 57.28 15.52
CA PHE A 8 8.89 55.98 16.15
C PHE A 8 9.31 54.97 15.08
N CYS A 9 10.60 54.64 14.98
CA CYS A 9 11.09 53.50 14.24
C CYS A 9 10.75 52.21 15.04
N PHE A 10 9.75 51.47 14.59
CA PHE A 10 9.54 50.09 15.04
C PHE A 10 10.63 49.21 14.41
N VAL A 11 11.63 48.82 15.20
CA VAL A 11 12.57 47.78 14.81
C VAL A 11 11.87 46.44 15.03
N TRP A 12 11.45 45.82 13.93
CA TRP A 12 11.04 44.42 13.93
C TRP A 12 12.30 43.55 14.15
N LEU A 13 12.52 43.04 15.34
CA LEU A 13 13.46 41.96 15.60
C LEU A 13 12.84 40.67 15.02
N ALA A 14 13.23 40.34 13.80
CA ALA A 14 12.99 38.99 13.26
C ALA A 14 13.82 38.03 14.10
N VAL A 15 13.19 37.38 15.08
CA VAL A 15 13.75 36.22 15.74
C VAL A 15 13.75 35.09 14.69
N SER A 16 14.88 34.88 14.02
CA SER A 16 15.11 33.70 13.24
C SER A 16 15.17 32.51 14.22
N ALA A 17 14.06 31.79 14.36
CA ALA A 17 14.05 30.51 15.01
C ALA A 17 14.93 29.59 14.16
N PHE A 18 16.11 29.23 14.68
CA PHE A 18 16.91 28.18 14.09
C PHE A 18 16.11 26.89 14.18
N ALA A 19 15.77 26.30 13.03
CA ALA A 19 15.15 25.00 12.97
C ALA A 19 16.08 23.98 13.66
N GLY A 20 15.61 23.40 14.76
CA GLY A 20 16.33 22.37 15.51
C GLY A 20 16.30 21.04 14.76
N SER A 21 17.28 20.18 15.05
CA SER A 21 17.24 18.77 14.67
C SER A 21 17.14 17.93 15.94
N LYS A 22 16.04 17.19 16.08
CA LYS A 22 15.75 16.39 17.27
C LYS A 22 15.80 14.90 16.89
N VAL A 23 16.66 14.14 17.54
CA VAL A 23 16.66 12.67 17.45
C VAL A 23 15.88 12.13 18.65
N VAL A 24 14.91 11.29 18.37
CA VAL A 24 14.05 10.67 19.38
C VAL A 24 14.27 9.15 19.29
N GLU A 25 14.92 8.60 20.29
CA GLU A 25 15.11 7.15 20.43
C GLU A 25 13.77 6.52 20.83
N MET A 26 13.23 5.65 19.99
CA MET A 26 11.91 5.05 20.19
C MET A 26 11.88 4.08 21.38
N ARG A 27 13.05 3.56 21.79
CA ARG A 27 13.18 2.79 23.04
C ARG A 27 12.74 3.55 24.28
N ASN A 28 12.90 4.88 24.30
CA ASN A 28 12.49 5.74 25.40
C ASN A 28 10.96 5.81 25.57
N TYR A 29 10.20 5.38 24.55
CA TYR A 29 8.77 5.19 24.56
C TYR A 29 8.35 3.72 24.75
N GLY A 30 9.32 2.85 25.06
CA GLY A 30 9.10 1.42 25.27
C GLY A 30 8.92 0.62 23.96
N LEU A 31 9.32 1.19 22.81
CA LEU A 31 9.44 0.42 21.57
C LEU A 31 10.84 -0.23 21.55
N VAL A 32 10.92 -1.43 22.12
CA VAL A 32 12.12 -2.23 22.26
C VAL A 32 12.02 -3.43 21.32
N PRO A 33 13.08 -3.76 20.53
CA PRO A 33 13.03 -4.89 19.62
C PRO A 33 12.97 -6.24 20.35
N ASP A 34 12.58 -7.29 19.62
CA ASP A 34 12.63 -8.70 20.00
C ASP A 34 11.82 -9.07 21.26
N THR A 35 10.85 -8.24 21.64
CA THR A 35 9.95 -8.53 22.77
C THR A 35 8.77 -9.41 22.40
N HIS A 36 8.41 -9.47 21.12
CA HIS A 36 7.21 -10.11 20.59
C HIS A 36 5.88 -9.61 21.23
N GLU A 37 5.92 -8.46 21.90
CA GLU A 37 4.73 -7.80 22.43
C GLU A 37 4.07 -6.95 21.35
N ASN A 38 2.77 -6.72 21.48
CA ASN A 38 2.07 -5.75 20.65
C ASN A 38 2.57 -4.32 20.97
N LEU A 39 3.29 -3.72 20.03
CA LEU A 39 3.85 -2.39 20.18
C LEU A 39 2.96 -1.27 19.61
N SER A 40 1.81 -1.60 19.00
CA SER A 40 0.89 -0.60 18.43
C SER A 40 0.46 0.48 19.42
N PRO A 41 0.00 0.18 20.65
CA PRO A 41 -0.39 1.23 21.60
C PRO A 41 0.78 2.15 21.99
N LYS A 42 1.96 1.58 22.18
CA LYS A 42 3.16 2.36 22.52
C LYS A 42 3.58 3.29 21.38
N LEU A 43 3.48 2.81 20.14
CA LEU A 43 3.76 3.60 18.94
C LEU A 43 2.79 4.77 18.79
N GLN A 44 1.47 4.54 18.93
CA GLN A 44 0.47 5.61 18.82
C GLN A 44 0.72 6.71 19.85
N LYS A 45 0.98 6.33 21.09
CA LYS A 45 1.33 7.28 22.15
C LYS A 45 2.60 8.06 21.84
N ALA A 46 3.65 7.37 21.40
CA ALA A 46 4.93 8.01 21.05
C ALA A 46 4.75 9.04 19.93
N LEU A 47 4.05 8.68 18.84
CA LEU A 47 3.79 9.60 17.73
C LEU A 47 3.01 10.83 18.16
N GLN A 48 1.99 10.66 19.00
CA GLN A 48 1.19 11.76 19.54
C GLN A 48 2.04 12.70 20.44
N ASP A 49 2.79 12.13 21.38
CA ASP A 49 3.61 12.88 22.31
C ASP A 49 4.72 13.66 21.56
N ILE A 50 5.41 12.99 20.63
CA ILE A 50 6.48 13.62 19.84
C ILE A 50 5.92 14.76 19.00
N LYS A 51 4.80 14.53 18.30
CA LYS A 51 4.19 15.54 17.43
C LYS A 51 3.75 16.78 18.22
N SER A 52 3.27 16.62 19.44
CA SER A 52 2.87 17.73 20.32
C SER A 52 4.05 18.59 20.77
N GLN A 53 5.28 18.09 20.73
CA GLN A 53 6.50 18.75 21.22
C GLN A 53 7.38 19.33 20.09
N VAL A 54 7.00 19.11 18.83
CA VAL A 54 7.76 19.58 17.67
C VAL A 54 7.33 21.01 17.33
N ALA A 55 8.30 21.93 17.35
CA ALA A 55 8.05 23.29 16.89
C ALA A 55 7.97 23.36 15.36
N LEU A 56 7.28 24.38 14.86
CA LEU A 56 7.17 24.59 13.42
C LEU A 56 8.56 24.80 12.80
N GLY A 57 8.95 23.90 11.90
CA GLY A 57 10.24 23.96 11.21
C GLY A 57 11.32 23.03 11.78
N ASP A 58 11.11 22.39 12.93
CA ASP A 58 12.04 21.40 13.47
C ASP A 58 12.07 20.14 12.61
N LYS A 59 13.26 19.58 12.41
CA LYS A 59 13.45 18.26 11.83
C LYS A 59 13.48 17.21 12.96
N VAL A 60 12.73 16.13 12.76
CA VAL A 60 12.62 15.05 13.75
C VAL A 60 13.08 13.74 13.14
N THR A 61 13.91 13.01 13.85
CA THR A 61 14.28 11.64 13.53
C THR A 61 13.70 10.70 14.59
N LEU A 62 12.80 9.80 14.17
CA LEU A 62 12.37 8.66 14.98
C LEU A 62 13.39 7.54 14.78
N LEU A 63 14.19 7.27 15.80
CA LEU A 63 15.29 6.33 15.73
C LEU A 63 14.90 5.02 16.41
N PHE A 64 14.87 3.94 15.63
CA PHE A 64 14.66 2.57 16.13
C PHE A 64 16.02 1.88 16.27
N GLU A 65 16.07 0.83 17.04
CA GLU A 65 17.20 -0.10 17.07
C GLU A 65 16.97 -1.24 16.08
N SER A 66 18.02 -1.92 15.66
CA SER A 66 17.90 -3.15 14.85
C SER A 66 17.21 -4.26 15.64
N GLY A 67 16.38 -5.05 14.99
CA GLY A 67 15.64 -6.18 15.55
C GLY A 67 14.18 -6.17 15.16
N ARG A 68 13.42 -7.11 15.66
CA ARG A 68 12.00 -7.32 15.32
C ARG A 68 11.06 -6.49 16.19
N TYR A 69 10.08 -5.88 15.56
CA TYR A 69 9.00 -5.13 16.22
C TYR A 69 7.65 -5.64 15.75
N ASP A 70 6.78 -6.05 16.67
CA ASP A 70 5.48 -6.62 16.37
C ASP A 70 4.36 -5.59 16.57
N PHE A 71 3.53 -5.41 15.53
CA PHE A 71 2.40 -4.46 15.52
C PHE A 71 1.11 -5.20 15.22
N HIS A 72 0.12 -5.07 16.11
CA HIS A 72 -1.19 -5.71 15.98
C HIS A 72 -2.28 -4.66 15.72
N PRO A 73 -3.45 -5.06 15.20
CA PRO A 73 -4.60 -4.16 15.04
C PRO A 73 -5.06 -3.52 16.34
N GLU A 74 -4.94 -4.24 17.46
CA GLU A 74 -5.35 -3.77 18.77
C GLU A 74 -4.47 -2.62 19.26
N GLY A 75 -5.11 -1.46 19.43
CA GLY A 75 -4.41 -0.23 19.83
C GLY A 75 -3.65 0.48 18.71
N ALA A 76 -3.76 0.03 17.47
CA ALA A 76 -3.34 0.78 16.30
C ALA A 76 -4.31 1.92 15.99
N ALA A 77 -3.89 2.86 15.14
CA ALA A 77 -4.74 3.96 14.73
C ALA A 77 -5.86 3.51 13.78
N VAL A 78 -6.99 4.22 13.84
CA VAL A 78 -8.11 4.03 12.91
C VAL A 78 -8.26 5.28 12.06
N ARG A 79 -8.30 5.13 10.72
CA ARG A 79 -8.32 6.24 9.77
C ARG A 79 -9.25 5.95 8.61
N GLU A 80 -9.89 6.98 8.09
CA GLU A 80 -10.59 6.93 6.81
C GLU A 80 -9.62 7.33 5.70
N TYR A 81 -9.18 6.36 4.91
CA TYR A 81 -8.31 6.57 3.77
C TYR A 81 -8.92 5.96 2.51
N TYR A 82 -9.03 6.79 1.48
CA TYR A 82 -9.39 6.34 0.14
C TYR A 82 -8.12 6.17 -0.68
N ILE A 83 -7.84 4.94 -1.06
CA ILE A 83 -6.56 4.54 -1.67
C ILE A 83 -6.80 4.11 -3.11
N SER A 84 -6.16 4.78 -4.07
CA SER A 84 -6.26 4.42 -5.49
C SER A 84 -5.95 2.94 -5.71
N ASN A 85 -6.71 2.28 -6.57
CA ASN A 85 -6.53 0.90 -6.98
C ASN A 85 -6.57 -0.15 -5.83
N HIS A 86 -7.18 0.23 -4.71
CA HIS A 86 -7.46 -0.66 -3.57
C HIS A 86 -8.94 -0.68 -3.25
N ASP A 87 -9.38 -1.68 -2.49
CA ASP A 87 -10.74 -1.73 -1.99
C ASP A 87 -10.97 -0.62 -0.96
N GLN A 88 -12.12 0.06 -1.08
CA GLN A 88 -12.39 1.28 -0.33
C GLN A 88 -13.07 1.02 1.02
N ASP A 89 -12.84 -0.16 1.59
CA ASP A 89 -13.32 -0.47 2.93
C ASP A 89 -12.73 0.50 3.96
N ASN A 90 -13.58 1.20 4.65
CA ASN A 90 -13.21 2.13 5.71
C ASN A 90 -14.00 1.83 6.99
N PRO A 91 -13.45 2.12 8.16
CA PRO A 91 -12.12 2.69 8.38
C PRO A 91 -10.99 1.67 8.23
N LYS A 92 -9.78 2.16 7.94
CA LYS A 92 -8.54 1.36 7.90
C LYS A 92 -7.85 1.35 9.27
N THR A 93 -7.33 0.19 9.67
CA THR A 93 -6.42 0.08 10.82
C THR A 93 -4.99 0.35 10.34
N VAL A 94 -4.29 1.30 10.98
CA VAL A 94 -3.00 1.82 10.51
C VAL A 94 -1.93 1.69 11.60
N GLY A 95 -0.82 1.05 11.26
CA GLY A 95 0.33 0.89 12.15
C GLY A 95 1.04 2.22 12.41
N PHE A 96 1.64 2.80 11.38
CA PHE A 96 2.32 4.10 11.44
C PHE A 96 1.50 5.18 10.72
N PRO A 97 0.60 5.90 11.40
CA PRO A 97 -0.18 6.99 10.81
C PRO A 97 0.62 8.30 10.83
N LEU A 98 1.52 8.48 9.88
CA LEU A 98 2.35 9.68 9.77
C LEU A 98 1.62 10.73 8.92
N GLU A 99 1.09 11.75 9.56
CA GLU A 99 0.29 12.78 8.89
C GLU A 99 0.83 14.17 9.21
N ASP A 100 0.83 15.07 8.21
CA ASP A 100 1.16 16.48 8.36
C ASP A 100 2.54 16.74 9.01
N TRP A 101 3.57 16.02 8.55
CA TRP A 101 4.95 16.16 9.00
C TRP A 101 5.78 17.01 8.03
N LYS A 102 6.70 17.79 8.58
CA LYS A 102 7.74 18.47 7.80
C LYS A 102 9.11 18.08 8.31
N GLY A 103 9.94 17.52 7.43
CA GLY A 103 11.30 17.10 7.76
C GLY A 103 11.40 15.92 8.73
N LEU A 104 10.40 15.01 8.70
CA LEU A 104 10.43 13.77 9.48
C LEU A 104 11.41 12.76 8.85
N THR A 105 12.21 12.13 9.68
CA THR A 105 12.95 10.92 9.32
C THR A 105 12.51 9.76 10.22
N VAL A 106 12.10 8.65 9.61
CA VAL A 106 11.98 7.36 10.31
C VAL A 106 13.20 6.54 9.95
N ASP A 107 14.07 6.28 10.91
CA ASP A 107 15.28 5.49 10.72
C ASP A 107 15.20 4.19 11.53
N GLY A 108 15.04 3.09 10.82
CA GLY A 108 14.91 1.77 11.43
C GLY A 108 16.23 1.16 11.87
N GLN A 109 17.38 1.63 11.37
CA GLN A 109 18.70 1.03 11.63
C GLN A 109 18.77 -0.49 11.41
N GLY A 110 17.95 -1.02 10.50
CA GLY A 110 17.81 -2.46 10.26
C GLY A 110 16.65 -3.11 11.04
N ALA A 111 15.72 -2.32 11.54
CA ALA A 111 14.50 -2.82 12.17
C ALA A 111 13.66 -3.64 11.19
N ASP A 112 13.05 -4.68 11.70
CA ASP A 112 12.11 -5.54 10.98
C ASP A 112 10.71 -5.34 11.58
N PHE A 113 9.84 -4.61 10.88
CA PHE A 113 8.48 -4.30 11.32
C PHE A 113 7.54 -5.40 10.84
N ILE A 114 7.06 -6.20 11.79
CA ILE A 114 6.16 -7.33 11.54
C ILE A 114 4.74 -6.93 11.95
N PHE A 115 3.83 -7.06 11.00
CA PHE A 115 2.43 -6.73 11.19
C PHE A 115 1.58 -7.99 11.34
N HIS A 116 0.59 -7.93 12.20
CA HIS A 116 -0.34 -9.00 12.50
C HIS A 116 -1.75 -8.65 12.03
N GLY A 117 -2.55 -9.65 11.68
CA GLY A 117 -3.91 -9.42 11.20
C GLY A 117 -3.97 -8.59 9.92
N ARG A 118 -5.09 -7.90 9.69
CA ARG A 118 -5.26 -6.99 8.54
C ARG A 118 -5.07 -5.54 8.96
N MET A 119 -4.05 -4.91 8.42
CA MET A 119 -3.79 -3.50 8.66
C MET A 119 -2.95 -2.86 7.55
N LEU A 120 -3.00 -1.55 7.44
CA LEU A 120 -2.07 -0.75 6.64
C LEU A 120 -0.81 -0.52 7.47
N PRO A 121 0.34 -1.08 7.09
CA PRO A 121 1.57 -0.96 7.89
C PRO A 121 2.01 0.48 8.12
N LEU A 122 2.17 1.27 7.04
CA LEU A 122 2.67 2.63 7.15
C LEU A 122 1.94 3.55 6.18
N SER A 123 1.52 4.70 6.67
CA SER A 123 1.01 5.80 5.86
C SER A 123 1.80 7.09 6.14
N LEU A 124 2.10 7.85 5.08
CA LEU A 124 2.64 9.20 5.15
C LEU A 124 1.74 10.10 4.30
N LEU A 125 1.11 11.08 4.91
CA LEU A 125 0.11 11.92 4.26
C LEU A 125 0.35 13.40 4.50
N ARG A 126 0.18 14.22 3.46
CA ARG A 126 0.27 15.70 3.53
C ARG A 126 1.56 16.18 4.17
N SER A 127 2.64 15.46 3.87
CA SER A 127 3.93 15.66 4.51
C SER A 127 4.96 16.18 3.51
N GLU A 128 6.01 16.85 4.00
CA GLU A 128 7.00 17.50 3.15
C GLU A 128 8.42 17.22 3.66
N ASN A 129 9.36 16.96 2.72
CA ASN A 129 10.77 16.70 3.01
C ASN A 129 10.99 15.55 4.02
N CYS A 130 10.23 14.45 3.86
CA CYS A 130 10.29 13.31 4.76
C CYS A 130 11.17 12.19 4.20
N THR A 131 11.80 11.43 5.10
CA THR A 131 12.64 10.29 4.77
C THR A 131 12.23 9.06 5.59
N LEU A 132 12.00 7.95 4.90
CA LEU A 132 11.79 6.63 5.49
C LEU A 132 13.02 5.79 5.13
N ARG A 133 13.74 5.20 6.12
CA ARG A 133 14.96 4.50 5.79
C ARG A 133 15.33 3.35 6.73
N ASN A 134 16.09 2.40 6.17
CA ASN A 134 16.78 1.34 6.92
C ASN A 134 15.85 0.43 7.72
N PHE A 135 14.72 -0.01 7.12
CA PHE A 135 13.82 -0.99 7.76
C PHE A 135 13.17 -1.91 6.73
N SER A 136 12.59 -2.98 7.22
CA SER A 136 11.72 -3.86 6.44
C SER A 136 10.30 -3.92 7.00
N ILE A 137 9.35 -4.26 6.12
CA ILE A 137 7.94 -4.49 6.42
C ILE A 137 7.60 -5.91 5.99
N ASP A 138 6.96 -6.65 6.88
CA ASP A 138 6.41 -7.97 6.58
C ASP A 138 5.16 -8.24 7.44
N PHE A 139 4.48 -9.33 7.16
CA PHE A 139 3.38 -9.84 7.98
C PHE A 139 3.75 -11.20 8.56
N GLU A 140 3.37 -11.44 9.82
CA GLU A 140 3.55 -12.74 10.47
C GLU A 140 2.87 -13.86 9.68
N THR A 141 1.68 -13.60 9.16
CA THR A 141 0.95 -14.52 8.31
C THR A 141 0.44 -13.79 7.07
N PRO A 142 0.98 -14.08 5.88
CA PRO A 142 0.45 -13.55 4.62
C PRO A 142 -1.00 -13.96 4.39
N HIS A 143 -1.81 -13.06 3.83
CA HIS A 143 -3.26 -13.24 3.62
C HIS A 143 -3.62 -14.09 2.38
N ILE A 144 -2.67 -14.79 1.82
CA ILE A 144 -2.82 -15.68 0.67
C ILE A 144 -2.20 -17.05 0.96
N ALA A 145 -2.75 -18.09 0.32
CA ALA A 145 -2.21 -19.43 0.42
C ALA A 145 -1.15 -19.67 -0.66
N GLN A 146 -0.24 -20.57 -0.39
CA GLN A 146 0.69 -21.11 -1.36
C GLN A 146 0.56 -22.63 -1.38
N VAL A 147 0.40 -23.20 -2.56
CA VAL A 147 0.23 -24.65 -2.73
C VAL A 147 1.20 -25.17 -3.78
N LYS A 148 1.61 -26.43 -3.62
CA LYS A 148 2.39 -27.18 -4.61
C LYS A 148 1.50 -28.17 -5.30
N ILE A 149 1.51 -28.18 -6.64
CA ILE A 149 0.78 -29.15 -7.45
C ILE A 149 1.47 -30.51 -7.35
N LEU A 150 0.73 -31.52 -6.95
CA LEU A 150 1.18 -32.90 -6.89
C LEU A 150 0.75 -33.69 -8.14
N GLU A 151 -0.49 -33.48 -8.57
CA GLU A 151 -1.07 -34.14 -9.75
C GLU A 151 -1.96 -33.13 -10.51
N SER A 152 -2.00 -33.27 -11.83
CA SER A 152 -2.84 -32.45 -12.71
C SER A 152 -3.34 -33.26 -13.88
N GLY A 153 -4.66 -33.33 -14.07
CA GLY A 153 -5.28 -34.15 -15.09
C GLY A 153 -6.75 -33.81 -15.33
N GLU A 154 -7.43 -34.73 -16.07
CA GLU A 154 -8.85 -34.56 -16.42
C GLU A 154 -9.77 -34.67 -15.19
N GLU A 155 -9.35 -35.32 -14.13
CA GLU A 155 -10.11 -35.49 -12.88
C GLU A 155 -9.96 -34.25 -11.95
N GLY A 156 -9.06 -33.34 -12.29
CA GLY A 156 -8.78 -32.14 -11.48
C GLY A 156 -7.32 -32.03 -11.07
N ILE A 157 -7.06 -31.20 -10.09
CA ILE A 157 -5.73 -30.94 -9.53
C ILE A 157 -5.66 -31.42 -8.09
N THR A 158 -4.61 -32.19 -7.77
CA THR A 158 -4.23 -32.54 -6.40
C THR A 158 -3.08 -31.65 -5.96
N PHE A 159 -3.18 -31.05 -4.78
CA PHE A 159 -2.19 -30.10 -4.28
C PHE A 159 -1.94 -30.23 -2.78
N GLU A 160 -0.79 -29.73 -2.34
CA GLU A 160 -0.37 -29.64 -0.94
C GLU A 160 -0.10 -28.17 -0.57
N PRO A 161 -0.77 -27.61 0.44
CA PRO A 161 -0.44 -26.30 0.97
C PRO A 161 0.95 -26.27 1.61
N ALA A 162 1.69 -25.17 1.42
CA ALA A 162 2.96 -24.95 2.10
C ALA A 162 2.80 -25.10 3.63
N ALA A 163 3.85 -25.56 4.30
CA ALA A 163 3.80 -25.90 5.73
C ALA A 163 3.30 -24.77 6.62
N TRP A 164 3.62 -23.53 6.26
CA TRP A 164 3.22 -22.32 7.00
C TRP A 164 1.75 -21.90 6.74
N VAL A 165 1.07 -22.42 5.71
CA VAL A 165 -0.32 -22.08 5.38
C VAL A 165 -1.27 -22.80 6.33
N LYS A 166 -2.07 -22.06 7.07
CA LYS A 166 -3.22 -22.57 7.81
C LYS A 166 -4.42 -22.61 6.88
N CYS A 167 -5.05 -23.75 6.71
CA CYS A 167 -6.17 -23.95 5.79
C CYS A 167 -7.19 -24.94 6.34
N ARG A 168 -8.39 -24.87 5.78
CA ARG A 168 -9.52 -25.77 6.06
C ARG A 168 -10.46 -25.83 4.85
N ILE A 169 -11.38 -26.77 4.86
CA ILE A 169 -12.57 -26.73 4.01
C ILE A 169 -13.66 -26.05 4.83
N ASN A 170 -14.20 -24.94 4.33
CA ASN A 170 -15.24 -24.21 5.02
C ASN A 170 -16.62 -24.88 4.90
N GLU A 171 -17.64 -24.39 5.62
CA GLU A 171 -18.99 -24.93 5.64
C GLU A 171 -19.68 -24.98 4.25
N LYS A 172 -19.21 -24.17 3.30
CA LYS A 172 -19.69 -24.15 1.92
C LYS A 172 -18.96 -25.12 1.00
N GLY A 173 -17.99 -25.89 1.53
CA GLY A 173 -17.20 -26.85 0.77
C GLY A 173 -16.06 -26.23 -0.07
N PHE A 174 -15.63 -25.00 0.26
CA PHE A 174 -14.50 -24.34 -0.39
C PHE A 174 -13.22 -24.49 0.44
N PHE A 175 -12.10 -24.63 -0.25
CA PHE A 175 -10.80 -24.46 0.38
C PHE A 175 -10.63 -23.02 0.86
N GLU A 176 -10.28 -22.85 2.12
CA GLU A 176 -10.11 -21.56 2.77
C GLU A 176 -8.78 -21.52 3.51
N ALA A 177 -7.98 -20.48 3.27
CA ALA A 177 -6.85 -20.14 4.11
C ALA A 177 -7.27 -19.17 5.21
N TYR A 178 -6.62 -19.22 6.36
CA TYR A 178 -6.94 -18.34 7.48
C TYR A 178 -5.71 -17.99 8.32
N GLY A 179 -5.81 -16.89 9.04
CA GLY A 179 -4.77 -16.40 9.94
C GLY A 179 -5.36 -15.59 11.09
N GLU A 180 -4.59 -14.64 11.59
CA GLU A 180 -4.95 -13.78 12.72
C GLU A 180 -6.08 -12.81 12.33
N GLY A 181 -7.31 -13.15 12.70
CA GLY A 181 -8.49 -12.30 12.44
C GLY A 181 -8.93 -12.22 10.97
N TRP A 182 -8.46 -13.13 10.10
CA TRP A 182 -8.86 -13.15 8.70
C TRP A 182 -9.06 -14.58 8.18
N SER A 183 -9.89 -14.70 7.17
CA SER A 183 -9.99 -15.87 6.32
C SER A 183 -10.19 -15.47 4.85
N SER A 184 -9.78 -16.34 3.94
CA SER A 184 -9.78 -16.07 2.50
C SER A 184 -10.03 -17.36 1.73
N ALA A 185 -11.10 -17.38 0.94
CA ALA A 185 -11.35 -18.43 -0.03
C ALA A 185 -10.82 -17.97 -1.41
N PRO A 186 -9.68 -18.52 -1.87
CA PRO A 186 -9.05 -18.06 -3.10
C PRO A 186 -9.91 -18.44 -4.33
N GLN A 187 -9.83 -17.61 -5.36
CA GLN A 187 -10.52 -17.79 -6.64
C GLN A 187 -9.55 -17.79 -7.82
N GLY A 188 -8.36 -17.31 -7.61
CA GLY A 188 -7.34 -17.20 -8.63
C GLY A 188 -5.95 -17.43 -8.08
N GLY A 189 -4.95 -17.32 -8.94
CA GLY A 189 -3.57 -17.50 -8.50
C GLY A 189 -2.55 -17.16 -9.57
N ILE A 190 -1.30 -17.19 -9.16
CA ILE A 190 -0.13 -17.01 -10.01
C ILE A 190 0.77 -18.25 -9.83
N ALA A 191 1.23 -18.82 -10.95
CA ALA A 191 2.06 -20.02 -10.98
C ALA A 191 3.55 -19.69 -11.06
N PHE A 192 4.34 -20.38 -10.24
CA PHE A 192 5.79 -20.22 -10.17
C PHE A 192 6.49 -21.56 -10.41
N GLU A 193 7.64 -21.51 -11.05
CA GLU A 193 8.54 -22.64 -11.18
C GLU A 193 9.21 -22.96 -9.83
N GLU A 194 9.18 -24.19 -9.39
CA GLU A 194 9.68 -24.62 -8.08
C GLU A 194 11.13 -24.21 -7.81
N LYS A 195 12.01 -24.36 -8.78
CA LYS A 195 13.45 -24.14 -8.60
C LYS A 195 13.89 -22.69 -8.73
N THR A 196 13.27 -21.97 -9.65
CA THR A 196 13.71 -20.61 -10.01
C THR A 196 12.92 -19.52 -9.32
N LYS A 197 11.75 -19.87 -8.74
CA LYS A 197 10.75 -18.94 -8.21
C LYS A 197 10.27 -17.91 -9.24
N ARG A 198 10.43 -18.18 -10.52
CA ARG A 198 9.95 -17.34 -11.62
C ARG A 198 8.56 -17.76 -12.05
N LEU A 199 7.84 -16.85 -12.67
CA LEU A 199 6.55 -17.14 -13.27
C LEU A 199 6.65 -18.28 -14.28
N VAL A 200 5.68 -19.20 -14.25
CA VAL A 200 5.59 -20.26 -15.26
C VAL A 200 5.31 -19.62 -16.61
N TYR A 201 6.12 -19.96 -17.61
CA TYR A 201 6.04 -19.37 -18.95
C TYR A 201 4.63 -19.54 -19.56
N ARG A 202 4.12 -18.47 -20.17
CA ARG A 202 2.76 -18.39 -20.76
C ARG A 202 1.62 -18.61 -19.75
N THR A 203 1.84 -18.33 -18.49
CA THR A 203 0.76 -18.13 -17.52
C THR A 203 0.61 -16.65 -17.18
N SER A 204 -0.60 -16.26 -16.82
CA SER A 204 -0.96 -14.99 -16.21
C SER A 204 -1.86 -15.29 -15.03
N ASP A 205 -2.86 -14.48 -14.75
CA ASP A 205 -3.89 -14.81 -13.78
C ASP A 205 -4.55 -16.16 -14.10
N LEU A 206 -4.48 -17.07 -13.14
CA LEU A 206 -5.12 -18.36 -13.22
C LEU A 206 -6.51 -18.29 -12.57
N TRP A 207 -7.46 -18.98 -13.15
CA TRP A 207 -8.71 -19.30 -12.47
C TRP A 207 -8.49 -20.60 -11.68
N CYS A 208 -8.68 -20.54 -10.36
CA CYS A 208 -8.46 -21.67 -9.46
C CYS A 208 -9.77 -21.98 -8.71
N PRO A 209 -10.71 -22.70 -9.34
CA PRO A 209 -11.98 -23.03 -8.71
C PRO A 209 -11.77 -24.00 -7.54
N MET A 210 -12.19 -23.58 -6.36
CA MET A 210 -12.02 -24.31 -5.10
C MET A 210 -13.32 -24.92 -4.58
N GLU A 211 -14.35 -25.00 -5.40
CA GLU A 211 -15.60 -25.65 -5.05
C GLU A 211 -15.47 -27.17 -5.07
N GLY A 212 -16.01 -27.82 -4.05
CA GLY A 212 -16.00 -29.28 -3.94
C GLY A 212 -14.62 -29.88 -3.64
N VAL A 213 -13.67 -29.07 -3.17
CA VAL A 213 -12.36 -29.55 -2.73
C VAL A 213 -12.51 -30.55 -1.59
N LYS A 214 -11.73 -31.62 -1.61
CA LYS A 214 -11.70 -32.65 -0.57
C LYS A 214 -10.28 -32.88 -0.10
N GLU A 215 -10.10 -33.05 1.18
CA GLU A 215 -8.85 -33.57 1.74
C GLU A 215 -8.81 -35.10 1.47
N VAL A 216 -7.84 -35.53 0.70
CA VAL A 216 -7.69 -36.94 0.28
C VAL A 216 -6.65 -37.69 1.10
N SER A 217 -5.74 -36.96 1.74
CA SER A 217 -4.83 -37.45 2.79
C SER A 217 -4.42 -36.24 3.64
N PRO A 218 -3.78 -36.40 4.81
CA PRO A 218 -3.41 -35.29 5.67
C PRO A 218 -2.68 -34.19 4.91
N ARG A 219 -3.28 -32.97 4.86
CA ARG A 219 -2.80 -31.79 4.14
C ARG A 219 -2.65 -31.96 2.60
N VAL A 220 -3.27 -32.99 2.00
CA VAL A 220 -3.35 -33.13 0.54
C VAL A 220 -4.79 -32.98 0.11
N TYR A 221 -5.03 -32.06 -0.80
CA TYR A 221 -6.36 -31.69 -1.24
C TYR A 221 -6.53 -31.96 -2.73
N HIS A 222 -7.72 -32.41 -3.11
CA HIS A 222 -8.11 -32.60 -4.50
C HIS A 222 -9.22 -31.63 -4.87
N ALA A 223 -8.99 -30.82 -5.92
CA ALA A 223 -9.93 -29.86 -6.49
C ALA A 223 -10.45 -30.37 -7.84
N PRO A 224 -11.64 -30.99 -7.90
CA PRO A 224 -12.14 -31.63 -9.11
C PRO A 224 -12.50 -30.65 -10.22
N GLN A 225 -12.81 -29.41 -9.87
CA GLN A 225 -13.15 -28.35 -10.82
C GLN A 225 -11.92 -27.60 -11.35
N TRP A 226 -10.78 -27.70 -10.67
CA TRP A 226 -9.57 -27.02 -11.09
C TRP A 226 -8.81 -27.85 -12.11
N LYS A 227 -8.87 -27.45 -13.38
CA LYS A 227 -8.23 -28.12 -14.51
C LYS A 227 -7.43 -27.12 -15.30
N ASP A 228 -6.12 -27.27 -15.34
CA ASP A 228 -5.21 -26.44 -16.13
C ASP A 228 -4.01 -27.25 -16.58
N ALA A 229 -3.95 -27.59 -17.85
CA ALA A 229 -2.90 -28.40 -18.44
C ALA A 229 -1.50 -27.77 -18.40
N ARG A 230 -1.41 -26.46 -18.10
CA ARG A 230 -0.15 -25.73 -17.94
C ARG A 230 0.51 -26.01 -16.59
N LEU A 231 -0.31 -26.35 -15.58
CA LEU A 231 0.17 -26.65 -14.22
C LEU A 231 0.65 -28.10 -14.16
N LYS A 232 1.94 -28.28 -14.00
CA LYS A 232 2.60 -29.60 -13.90
C LYS A 232 2.89 -29.92 -12.44
N PRO A 233 3.04 -31.22 -12.06
CA PRO A 233 3.59 -31.61 -10.77
C PRO A 233 4.88 -30.83 -10.46
N GLY A 234 4.98 -30.30 -9.24
CA GLY A 234 6.08 -29.43 -8.81
C GLY A 234 5.81 -27.92 -9.00
N THR A 235 4.84 -27.53 -9.84
CA THR A 235 4.45 -26.10 -9.93
C THR A 235 3.96 -25.60 -8.58
N VAL A 236 4.40 -24.41 -8.18
CA VAL A 236 3.93 -23.72 -6.97
C VAL A 236 2.94 -22.64 -7.38
N VAL A 237 1.78 -22.59 -6.75
CA VAL A 237 0.76 -21.58 -7.04
C VAL A 237 0.49 -20.77 -5.79
N ALA A 238 0.65 -19.44 -5.90
CA ALA A 238 0.17 -18.51 -4.91
C ALA A 238 -1.32 -18.24 -5.20
N LEU A 239 -2.18 -18.67 -4.27
CA LEU A 239 -3.63 -18.58 -4.39
C LEU A 239 -4.13 -17.29 -3.76
N ARG A 240 -4.82 -16.44 -4.52
CA ARG A 240 -5.30 -15.13 -4.09
C ARG A 240 -6.80 -14.92 -4.31
N THR A 241 -7.37 -13.90 -3.67
CA THR A 241 -8.76 -13.42 -3.91
C THR A 241 -8.62 -12.16 -4.73
N TYR A 242 -8.27 -11.35 -5.09
CA TYR A 242 -8.29 -9.99 -5.67
C TYR A 242 -8.71 -8.90 -4.66
N TYR A 243 -8.95 -9.26 -3.40
CA TYR A 243 -9.18 -8.30 -2.35
C TYR A 243 -7.87 -7.61 -1.95
N ARG A 244 -7.83 -6.29 -2.07
CA ARG A 244 -6.64 -5.45 -1.82
C ARG A 244 -7.00 -4.33 -0.84
N PRO A 245 -7.07 -4.59 0.47
CA PRO A 245 -7.53 -3.60 1.44
C PRO A 245 -6.54 -2.46 1.66
N ALA A 246 -5.24 -2.72 1.57
CA ALA A 246 -4.19 -1.73 1.81
C ALA A 246 -2.85 -2.12 1.19
N PRO A 247 -2.01 -1.14 0.79
CA PRO A 247 -0.62 -1.38 0.44
C PRO A 247 0.26 -1.55 1.68
N GLY A 248 1.52 -1.96 1.49
CA GLY A 248 2.53 -1.96 2.55
C GLY A 248 2.92 -0.56 3.01
N ILE A 249 3.06 0.35 2.06
CA ILE A 249 3.32 1.77 2.30
C ILE A 249 2.36 2.61 1.47
N PHE A 250 1.68 3.55 2.12
CA PHE A 250 0.78 4.50 1.50
C PHE A 250 1.29 5.93 1.62
N LEU A 251 1.55 6.58 0.49
CA LEU A 251 1.91 7.99 0.40
C LEU A 251 0.77 8.77 -0.26
N SER A 252 0.35 9.90 0.32
CA SER A 252 -0.71 10.71 -0.29
C SER A 252 -0.52 12.20 -0.04
N ASN A 253 -0.55 12.99 -1.12
CA ASN A 253 -0.38 14.44 -1.07
C ASN A 253 0.96 14.87 -0.40
N ASP A 254 1.99 14.06 -0.54
CA ASP A 254 3.32 14.34 -0.01
C ASP A 254 4.20 15.05 -1.04
N LYS A 255 5.18 15.79 -0.53
CA LYS A 255 6.17 16.47 -1.35
C LYS A 255 7.59 16.16 -0.88
N ASP A 256 8.48 15.90 -1.87
CA ASP A 256 9.90 15.65 -1.63
C ASP A 256 10.14 14.49 -0.64
N THR A 257 9.47 13.36 -0.87
CA THR A 257 9.56 12.16 -0.04
C THR A 257 10.64 11.22 -0.55
N ARG A 258 11.46 10.70 0.37
CA ARG A 258 12.52 9.75 0.10
C ARG A 258 12.33 8.45 0.89
N LEU A 259 12.41 7.32 0.18
CA LEU A 259 12.55 5.98 0.76
C LEU A 259 13.94 5.47 0.43
N GLN A 260 14.74 5.11 1.44
CA GLN A 260 16.11 4.68 1.27
C GLN A 260 16.38 3.39 2.04
N ASN A 261 16.84 2.33 1.34
CA ASN A 261 17.07 1.01 1.93
C ASN A 261 15.86 0.54 2.75
N VAL A 262 14.68 0.55 2.11
CA VAL A 262 13.42 0.06 2.68
C VAL A 262 12.98 -1.16 1.90
N LYS A 263 12.58 -2.23 2.60
CA LYS A 263 12.13 -3.48 1.99
C LYS A 263 10.70 -3.78 2.39
N VAL A 264 9.89 -4.23 1.45
CA VAL A 264 8.55 -4.78 1.69
C VAL A 264 8.59 -6.24 1.26
N HIS A 265 8.47 -7.14 2.23
CA HIS A 265 8.50 -8.58 1.98
C HIS A 265 7.12 -9.16 1.69
N TYR A 266 6.08 -8.52 2.23
CA TYR A 266 4.69 -8.84 1.91
C TYR A 266 3.77 -7.63 2.11
N ALA A 267 2.73 -7.54 1.27
CA ALA A 267 1.56 -6.70 1.46
C ALA A 267 0.32 -7.34 0.80
N GLU A 268 -0.86 -7.18 1.42
CA GLU A 268 -2.13 -7.71 0.88
C GLU A 268 -2.64 -6.92 -0.35
N GLY A 269 -2.07 -5.75 -0.62
CA GLY A 269 -2.26 -4.96 -1.84
C GLY A 269 -0.94 -4.77 -2.58
N MET A 270 -0.59 -3.54 -2.87
CA MET A 270 0.69 -3.13 -3.47
C MET A 270 1.79 -2.98 -2.43
N GLY A 271 3.05 -3.07 -2.82
CA GLY A 271 4.16 -2.83 -1.90
C GLY A 271 4.24 -1.37 -1.47
N LEU A 272 4.24 -0.47 -2.44
CA LEU A 272 4.13 0.98 -2.27
C LEU A 272 3.03 1.52 -3.18
N LEU A 273 2.12 2.31 -2.62
CA LEU A 273 1.23 3.15 -3.40
C LEU A 273 1.45 4.61 -3.03
N ALA A 274 1.75 5.44 -4.03
CA ALA A 274 1.80 6.89 -3.91
C ALA A 274 0.71 7.52 -4.78
N GLN A 275 -0.10 8.40 -4.19
CA GLN A 275 -1.11 9.16 -4.94
C GLN A 275 -0.98 10.66 -4.69
N LEU A 276 -1.12 11.45 -5.76
CA LEU A 276 -1.09 12.92 -5.72
C LEU A 276 0.19 13.51 -5.10
N CYS A 277 1.26 12.73 -5.06
CA CYS A 277 2.54 13.16 -4.50
C CYS A 277 3.39 13.92 -5.52
N GLU A 278 4.31 14.76 -5.02
CA GLU A 278 5.28 15.50 -5.84
C GLU A 278 6.71 15.14 -5.43
N ASN A 279 7.54 14.72 -6.40
CA ASN A 279 8.94 14.35 -6.20
C ASN A 279 9.15 13.20 -5.21
N ILE A 280 9.21 11.99 -5.71
CA ILE A 280 9.45 10.77 -4.92
C ILE A 280 10.80 10.18 -5.32
N THR A 281 11.63 9.87 -4.34
CA THR A 281 12.90 9.17 -4.54
C THR A 281 12.87 7.81 -3.84
N LEU A 282 13.07 6.76 -4.60
CA LEU A 282 13.27 5.39 -4.13
C LEU A 282 14.73 5.02 -4.39
N ASP A 283 15.52 4.84 -3.34
CA ASP A 283 16.94 4.49 -3.41
C ASP A 283 17.16 3.22 -2.58
N GLU A 284 17.51 2.11 -3.23
CA GLU A 284 17.54 0.78 -2.60
C GLU A 284 16.17 0.37 -1.99
N PHE A 285 15.06 0.89 -2.54
CA PHE A 285 13.73 0.42 -2.18
C PHE A 285 13.47 -0.90 -2.88
N SER A 286 13.00 -1.91 -2.14
CA SER A 286 12.79 -3.22 -2.71
C SER A 286 11.45 -3.83 -2.26
N VAL A 287 10.80 -4.53 -3.18
CA VAL A 287 9.73 -5.46 -2.88
C VAL A 287 10.28 -6.84 -3.22
N CYS A 288 10.68 -7.59 -2.22
CA CYS A 288 11.50 -8.80 -2.41
C CYS A 288 11.27 -9.85 -1.33
N LEU A 289 11.59 -11.08 -1.64
CA LEU A 289 11.64 -12.19 -0.68
C LEU A 289 12.70 -11.94 0.40
N ARG A 290 12.64 -12.68 1.51
CA ARG A 290 13.67 -12.64 2.58
C ARG A 290 14.93 -13.43 2.20
N GLY A 291 15.32 -13.37 0.93
CA GLY A 291 16.44 -14.11 0.37
C GLY A 291 16.10 -15.56 -0.01
N ASP A 292 17.11 -16.35 -0.34
CA ASP A 292 16.95 -17.68 -0.94
C ASP A 292 16.19 -18.68 -0.07
N ARG A 293 16.26 -18.51 1.24
CA ARG A 293 15.59 -19.39 2.21
C ARG A 293 14.15 -19.03 2.54
N ASP A 294 13.64 -17.94 1.98
CA ASP A 294 12.22 -17.61 2.14
C ASP A 294 11.36 -18.72 1.54
N PRO A 295 10.45 -19.36 2.30
CA PRO A 295 9.59 -20.41 1.77
C PRO A 295 8.52 -19.89 0.80
N ARG A 296 8.33 -18.59 0.73
CA ARG A 296 7.37 -17.94 -0.18
C ARG A 296 7.95 -17.81 -1.58
N TYR A 297 7.04 -17.76 -2.56
CA TYR A 297 7.32 -17.50 -3.97
C TYR A 297 6.76 -16.13 -4.41
N PHE A 298 6.08 -15.45 -3.53
CA PHE A 298 5.40 -14.17 -3.77
C PHE A 298 5.78 -13.13 -2.71
N THR A 299 5.55 -11.87 -3.05
CA THR A 299 5.70 -10.71 -2.16
C THR A 299 4.37 -9.97 -2.01
N THR A 300 3.91 -9.26 -3.03
CA THR A 300 2.67 -8.48 -2.97
C THR A 300 1.57 -9.10 -3.82
N GLN A 301 0.33 -8.91 -3.42
CA GLN A 301 -0.82 -9.42 -4.16
C GLN A 301 -1.10 -8.65 -5.46
N ALA A 302 -0.54 -7.44 -5.57
CA ALA A 302 -0.58 -6.58 -6.75
C ALA A 302 0.82 -6.01 -7.03
N ASP A 303 0.90 -4.78 -7.52
CA ASP A 303 2.15 -4.16 -7.98
C ASP A 303 3.19 -4.03 -6.85
N ALA A 304 4.46 -4.05 -7.21
CA ALA A 304 5.51 -3.69 -6.27
C ALA A 304 5.46 -2.20 -5.94
N THR A 305 5.37 -1.34 -6.95
CA THR A 305 5.23 0.12 -6.77
C THR A 305 4.20 0.70 -7.72
N HIS A 306 3.38 1.61 -7.21
CA HIS A 306 2.28 2.20 -7.94
C HIS A 306 2.17 3.71 -7.68
N PHE A 307 2.17 4.49 -8.75
CA PHE A 307 2.13 5.95 -8.69
C PHE A 307 0.90 6.45 -9.43
N SER A 308 -0.10 6.92 -8.68
CA SER A 308 -1.36 7.42 -9.20
C SER A 308 -1.41 8.94 -9.14
N SER A 309 -1.53 9.61 -10.28
CA SER A 309 -1.64 11.06 -10.37
C SER A 309 -0.52 11.85 -9.68
N CYS A 310 0.66 11.24 -9.56
CA CYS A 310 1.85 11.89 -9.02
C CYS A 310 2.42 12.90 -10.03
N ARG A 311 3.18 13.87 -9.55
CA ARG A 311 3.78 14.94 -10.34
C ARG A 311 5.27 15.11 -10.01
N GLY A 312 5.95 15.95 -10.79
CA GLY A 312 7.37 16.20 -10.63
C GLY A 312 8.23 14.99 -11.04
N LYS A 313 9.20 14.64 -10.23
CA LYS A 313 10.14 13.56 -10.51
C LYS A 313 9.82 12.31 -9.69
N ILE A 314 9.73 11.15 -10.35
CA ILE A 314 9.78 9.83 -9.73
C ILE A 314 11.14 9.23 -10.07
N ASP A 315 11.98 9.00 -9.08
CA ASP A 315 13.35 8.48 -9.21
C ASP A 315 13.44 7.15 -8.46
N SER A 316 13.53 6.05 -9.19
CA SER A 316 13.70 4.70 -8.63
C SER A 316 15.03 4.12 -9.09
N ARG A 317 15.91 3.80 -8.14
CA ARG A 317 17.25 3.27 -8.41
C ARG A 317 17.70 2.27 -7.38
N ASN A 318 18.58 1.36 -7.79
CA ASN A 318 19.18 0.34 -6.94
C ASN A 318 18.15 -0.57 -6.22
N GLY A 319 16.90 -0.65 -6.73
CA GLY A 319 15.84 -1.46 -6.15
C GLY A 319 15.79 -2.88 -6.70
N LEU A 320 15.11 -3.77 -5.97
CA LEU A 320 14.80 -5.13 -6.40
C LEU A 320 13.29 -5.36 -6.31
N TYR A 321 12.67 -5.77 -7.42
CA TYR A 321 11.25 -6.08 -7.51
C TYR A 321 11.08 -7.52 -7.98
N GLU A 322 10.64 -8.38 -7.08
CA GLU A 322 10.46 -9.81 -7.35
C GLU A 322 9.24 -10.38 -6.62
N GLY A 323 8.65 -11.42 -7.16
CA GLY A 323 7.55 -12.15 -6.54
C GLY A 323 6.23 -11.40 -6.42
N MET A 324 6.13 -10.15 -6.93
CA MET A 324 4.85 -9.44 -7.02
C MET A 324 3.93 -10.13 -8.04
N MET A 325 2.63 -10.00 -7.83
CA MET A 325 1.63 -10.65 -8.68
C MET A 325 1.02 -9.71 -9.73
N ASP A 326 1.65 -8.55 -9.96
CA ASP A 326 1.30 -7.58 -11.01
C ASP A 326 2.56 -6.80 -11.40
N ASP A 327 2.47 -5.51 -11.73
CA ASP A 327 3.57 -4.69 -12.26
C ASP A 327 4.70 -4.45 -11.24
N ALA A 328 5.93 -4.39 -11.71
CA ALA A 328 7.05 -3.94 -10.88
C ALA A 328 6.97 -2.43 -10.59
N ILE A 329 6.63 -1.65 -11.62
CA ILE A 329 6.43 -0.19 -11.52
C ILE A 329 5.25 0.19 -12.40
N ASN A 330 4.22 0.77 -11.82
CA ASN A 330 3.06 1.30 -12.52
C ASN A 330 2.95 2.81 -12.28
N VAL A 331 2.82 3.59 -13.35
CA VAL A 331 2.68 5.06 -13.28
C VAL A 331 1.52 5.49 -14.17
N HIS A 332 0.49 6.05 -13.58
CA HIS A 332 -0.67 6.53 -14.34
C HIS A 332 -1.39 7.70 -13.67
N GLY A 333 -2.28 8.34 -14.44
CA GLY A 333 -3.27 9.26 -13.90
C GLY A 333 -4.64 8.60 -13.72
N THR A 334 -5.52 9.26 -13.01
CA THR A 334 -6.92 8.83 -12.85
C THR A 334 -7.81 9.60 -13.79
N TYR A 335 -8.59 8.88 -14.60
CA TYR A 335 -9.56 9.47 -15.50
C TYR A 335 -10.93 9.58 -14.84
N LEU A 336 -11.58 10.74 -15.03
CA LEU A 336 -12.98 10.93 -14.72
C LEU A 336 -13.82 10.87 -16.01
N LYS A 337 -14.97 10.24 -15.97
CA LYS A 337 -15.95 10.31 -17.05
C LYS A 337 -16.86 11.51 -16.84
N ILE A 338 -16.92 12.39 -17.84
CA ILE A 338 -17.90 13.47 -17.84
C ILE A 338 -19.27 12.87 -17.97
N LYS A 339 -20.13 13.12 -17.00
CA LYS A 339 -21.52 12.67 -16.95
C LYS A 339 -22.48 13.73 -17.49
N GLN A 340 -22.15 15.01 -17.22
CA GLN A 340 -22.99 16.12 -17.64
C GLN A 340 -22.15 17.39 -17.82
N ARG A 341 -22.45 18.17 -18.81
CA ARG A 341 -21.98 19.55 -18.96
C ARG A 341 -23.09 20.47 -18.44
N LEU A 342 -22.77 21.30 -17.46
CA LEU A 342 -23.74 22.26 -16.92
C LEU A 342 -23.71 23.57 -17.69
N ASP A 343 -22.52 24.04 -18.05
CA ASP A 343 -22.29 25.25 -18.83
C ASP A 343 -20.93 25.17 -19.56
N ASP A 344 -20.43 26.29 -20.09
CA ASP A 344 -19.17 26.33 -20.84
C ASP A 344 -17.92 26.12 -19.98
N HIS A 345 -18.04 26.21 -18.67
CA HIS A 345 -16.94 26.15 -17.71
C HIS A 345 -17.12 25.08 -16.63
N THR A 346 -18.30 24.45 -16.57
CA THR A 346 -18.66 23.54 -15.47
C THR A 346 -19.11 22.18 -16.00
N VAL A 347 -18.47 21.13 -15.48
CA VAL A 347 -18.85 19.73 -15.80
C VAL A 347 -19.03 18.94 -14.52
N ILE A 348 -19.93 17.96 -14.57
CA ILE A 348 -20.04 16.91 -13.57
C ILE A 348 -19.28 15.70 -14.11
N ALA A 349 -18.33 15.22 -13.31
CA ALA A 349 -17.48 14.08 -13.66
C ALA A 349 -17.51 13.02 -12.56
N GLN A 350 -17.23 11.78 -12.90
CA GLN A 350 -17.35 10.62 -12.02
C GLN A 350 -16.20 9.65 -12.23
N TYR A 351 -15.68 9.09 -11.13
CA TYR A 351 -14.84 7.89 -11.17
C TYR A 351 -15.62 6.72 -11.76
N MET A 352 -14.96 5.92 -12.59
CA MET A 352 -15.61 4.82 -13.30
C MET A 352 -15.12 3.44 -12.85
N HIS A 353 -14.13 3.39 -11.99
CA HIS A 353 -13.62 2.15 -11.45
C HIS A 353 -13.97 2.02 -9.95
N PRO A 354 -14.41 0.85 -9.46
CA PRO A 354 -14.81 0.67 -8.06
C PRO A 354 -13.68 0.90 -7.05
N GLN A 355 -12.43 0.79 -7.47
CA GLN A 355 -11.23 1.08 -6.67
C GLN A 355 -10.62 2.47 -6.96
N ALA A 356 -11.36 3.39 -7.54
CA ALA A 356 -10.89 4.72 -7.91
C ALA A 356 -11.92 5.79 -7.53
N TYR A 357 -12.30 5.85 -6.26
CA TYR A 357 -13.19 6.90 -5.75
C TYR A 357 -12.82 7.30 -4.31
N GLY A 358 -13.35 8.44 -3.86
CA GLY A 358 -13.23 8.91 -2.49
C GLY A 358 -11.95 9.69 -2.19
N PHE A 359 -10.94 9.63 -3.04
CA PHE A 359 -9.73 10.47 -2.92
C PHE A 359 -9.82 11.68 -3.86
N GLU A 360 -9.00 12.69 -3.60
CA GLU A 360 -8.89 13.87 -4.45
C GLU A 360 -8.42 13.48 -5.85
N TRP A 361 -9.11 13.99 -6.89
CA TRP A 361 -8.71 13.73 -8.28
C TRP A 361 -7.58 14.65 -8.73
N GLY A 362 -7.60 15.89 -8.28
CA GLY A 362 -6.65 16.94 -8.64
C GLY A 362 -6.80 18.12 -7.71
N VAL A 363 -6.11 19.22 -8.01
CA VAL A 363 -6.16 20.45 -7.24
C VAL A 363 -6.47 21.65 -8.14
N ASN A 364 -6.91 22.76 -7.52
CA ASN A 364 -7.13 24.02 -8.21
C ASN A 364 -5.83 24.48 -8.90
N GLY A 365 -5.93 24.84 -10.17
CA GLY A 365 -4.80 25.25 -11.01
C GLY A 365 -4.20 24.13 -11.85
N ASP A 366 -4.57 22.86 -11.65
CA ASP A 366 -4.12 21.74 -12.46
C ASP A 366 -4.53 21.94 -13.92
N GLU A 367 -3.63 21.57 -14.84
CA GLU A 367 -3.92 21.54 -16.27
C GLU A 367 -4.64 20.23 -16.60
N VAL A 368 -5.76 20.35 -17.29
CA VAL A 368 -6.58 19.20 -17.69
C VAL A 368 -6.88 19.24 -19.17
N GLN A 369 -7.07 18.06 -19.75
CA GLN A 369 -7.42 17.90 -21.14
C GLN A 369 -8.56 16.87 -21.30
N PHE A 370 -9.52 17.19 -22.15
CA PHE A 370 -10.61 16.27 -22.46
C PHE A 370 -10.16 15.24 -23.50
N VAL A 371 -10.62 14.02 -23.32
CA VAL A 371 -10.31 12.90 -24.21
C VAL A 371 -11.62 12.23 -24.67
N ARG A 372 -11.71 11.91 -25.95
CA ARG A 372 -12.83 11.13 -26.49
C ARG A 372 -12.68 9.67 -26.04
N SER A 373 -13.61 9.17 -25.25
CA SER A 373 -13.50 7.84 -24.62
C SER A 373 -13.43 6.67 -25.63
N VAL A 374 -13.94 6.84 -26.84
CA VAL A 374 -13.96 5.79 -27.87
C VAL A 374 -12.67 5.73 -28.67
N THR A 375 -12.12 6.89 -29.03
CA THR A 375 -10.94 7.00 -29.92
C THR A 375 -9.66 7.35 -29.19
N MET A 376 -9.74 7.75 -27.93
CA MET A 376 -8.64 8.30 -27.12
C MET A 376 -8.03 9.56 -27.70
N GLU A 377 -8.69 10.22 -28.65
CA GLU A 377 -8.26 11.49 -29.22
C GLU A 377 -8.50 12.64 -28.25
N LEU A 378 -7.58 13.58 -28.24
CA LEU A 378 -7.73 14.80 -27.46
C LEU A 378 -8.85 15.68 -28.04
N ALA A 379 -9.72 16.16 -27.19
CA ALA A 379 -10.85 17.02 -27.54
C ALA A 379 -10.61 18.43 -27.00
N GLY A 380 -10.42 19.37 -27.92
CA GLY A 380 -10.15 20.77 -27.57
C GLY A 380 -8.73 21.03 -27.07
N GLY A 381 -8.51 22.21 -26.51
CA GLY A 381 -7.24 22.66 -25.94
C GLY A 381 -7.06 22.27 -24.46
N LYS A 382 -5.95 22.69 -23.91
CA LYS A 382 -5.67 22.58 -22.48
C LYS A 382 -6.55 23.54 -21.68
N ASN A 383 -7.06 23.05 -20.57
CA ASN A 383 -7.90 23.80 -19.64
C ASN A 383 -7.25 23.80 -18.26
N ARG A 384 -7.65 24.71 -17.39
CA ARG A 384 -7.22 24.71 -15.99
C ARG A 384 -8.41 24.51 -15.06
N VAL A 385 -8.19 23.69 -14.07
CA VAL A 385 -9.16 23.50 -12.98
C VAL A 385 -9.23 24.79 -12.17
N LYS A 386 -10.40 25.40 -12.13
CA LYS A 386 -10.66 26.58 -11.29
C LYS A 386 -11.00 26.13 -9.87
N GLU A 387 -11.87 25.15 -9.75
CA GLU A 387 -12.37 24.66 -8.48
C GLU A 387 -12.90 23.23 -8.65
N ILE A 388 -12.72 22.39 -7.63
CA ILE A 388 -13.29 21.03 -7.54
C ILE A 388 -14.24 21.04 -6.36
N LEU A 389 -15.52 20.75 -6.64
CA LEU A 389 -16.56 20.66 -5.63
C LEU A 389 -17.02 19.19 -5.52
N PRO A 390 -17.06 18.63 -4.32
CA PRO A 390 -17.68 17.34 -4.10
C PRO A 390 -19.16 17.36 -4.55
N ASN A 391 -19.60 16.28 -5.17
CA ASN A 391 -20.99 16.11 -5.57
C ASN A 391 -21.52 14.79 -4.99
N ASP A 392 -22.18 14.85 -3.86
CA ASP A 392 -22.67 13.71 -3.10
C ASP A 392 -23.68 12.84 -3.88
N CYS A 393 -24.38 13.40 -4.84
CA CYS A 393 -25.33 12.65 -5.70
C CYS A 393 -24.65 11.62 -6.63
N LEU A 394 -23.34 11.72 -6.86
CA LEU A 394 -22.59 10.82 -7.74
C LEU A 394 -21.64 9.88 -7.00
N LEU A 395 -21.46 10.06 -5.70
CA LEU A 395 -20.61 9.21 -4.88
C LEU A 395 -21.23 7.83 -4.58
N TYR A 396 -22.54 7.65 -4.78
CA TYR A 396 -23.29 6.46 -4.35
C TYR A 396 -23.72 5.51 -5.45
N THR A 397 -23.22 5.60 -6.64
CA THR A 397 -23.43 4.55 -7.64
C THR A 397 -22.23 3.61 -7.70
N SER A 398 -21.98 2.88 -6.61
CA SER A 398 -21.27 1.62 -6.71
C SER A 398 -22.11 0.70 -7.60
N PRO A 399 -21.56 0.10 -8.67
CA PRO A 399 -22.27 -0.97 -9.34
C PRO A 399 -22.48 -2.07 -8.31
N SER A 400 -23.75 -2.44 -8.08
CA SER A 400 -24.10 -3.62 -7.29
C SER A 400 -23.27 -4.81 -7.78
N PRO A 401 -22.65 -5.61 -6.90
CA PRO A 401 -21.94 -6.79 -7.33
C PRO A 401 -22.94 -7.71 -8.05
N ARG A 402 -22.63 -8.06 -9.29
CA ARG A 402 -23.33 -9.12 -10.04
C ARG A 402 -22.67 -10.45 -9.75
#